data_71f9b5d83e487b91492315cce89b6fd3
#
_entry.id   71f9b5d83e487b91492315cce89b6fd3
#
_cell.length_a   1.000
_cell.length_b   1.000
_cell.length_c   1.000
_cell.angle_alpha   90.00
_cell.angle_beta   90.00
_cell.angle_gamma   90.00
#
_symmetry.space_group_name_H-M   'P 1'
#
loop_
_entity.id
_entity.type
_entity.pdbx_description
1 polymer ?
#
loop_
_entity_poly.entity_id
_entity_poly.type
_entity_poly.pdbx_seq_one_letter_code
_entity_poly.pdbx_strand_id
1 'polypeptide(L)'
;RASGRPHAWRIEVEGGTIAPIAPAALAGGTSITIEELYFNTPARRKFLRTDATEWAHCDETFTRIALAHPQVGFTLTHNGRLIHRLLPGSRAARVEALLGEAFVRGSATVDAEAAGVSISGYAIRPAHATQSAGTQMLFVNGRYVRDRMLAHAVREAYRDVLHHDRQPSYALWLTIDPRRVDVNVHPQKTEVRFREGGALHPFVRSAVERALAASASE
;
A
#
# COMPACT_ATOMS: atom_id res chain seq x y z
N ARG A 1 -24.77 -4.56 10.20
CA ARG A 1 -25.34 -5.52 11.15
C ARG A 1 -24.26 -6.50 11.58
N ALA A 2 -24.02 -6.61 12.87
CA ALA A 2 -23.12 -7.62 13.39
C ALA A 2 -23.71 -9.03 13.22
N SER A 3 -22.83 -10.02 13.10
CA SER A 3 -23.24 -11.43 12.97
C SER A 3 -24.11 -11.85 14.15
N GLY A 4 -25.19 -12.59 13.88
CA GLY A 4 -26.13 -13.08 14.88
C GLY A 4 -27.10 -12.03 15.46
N ARG A 5 -27.08 -10.79 14.99
CA ARG A 5 -28.04 -9.77 15.44
C ARG A 5 -29.27 -9.69 14.51
N PRO A 6 -30.47 -9.39 15.00
CA PRO A 6 -31.70 -9.37 14.20
C PRO A 6 -31.74 -8.14 13.25
N HIS A 7 -31.17 -7.00 13.67
CA HIS A 7 -31.13 -5.75 12.89
C HIS A 7 -29.78 -5.05 13.04
N ALA A 8 -29.53 -4.07 12.17
CA ALA A 8 -28.42 -3.14 12.28
C ALA A 8 -28.81 -1.91 13.11
N TRP A 9 -27.82 -1.13 13.47
CA TRP A 9 -27.98 0.17 14.09
C TRP A 9 -27.44 1.25 13.18
N ARG A 10 -28.13 2.39 13.14
CA ARG A 10 -27.74 3.59 12.38
C ARG A 10 -27.42 4.72 13.35
N ILE A 11 -26.34 5.42 13.08
CA ILE A 11 -25.99 6.67 13.73
C ILE A 11 -25.70 7.70 12.63
N GLU A 12 -26.17 8.92 12.82
CA GLU A 12 -25.92 10.04 11.92
C GLU A 12 -25.21 11.15 12.69
N VAL A 13 -24.27 11.79 12.04
CA VAL A 13 -23.51 12.92 12.60
C VAL A 13 -23.52 14.03 11.56
N GLU A 14 -24.08 15.18 11.91
CA GLU A 14 -24.13 16.37 11.05
C GLU A 14 -23.56 17.58 11.78
N GLY A 15 -22.52 18.21 11.21
CA GLY A 15 -21.91 19.40 11.80
C GLY A 15 -21.39 19.24 13.23
N GLY A 16 -21.10 18.01 13.67
CA GLY A 16 -20.68 17.68 15.04
C GLY A 16 -21.84 17.28 15.95
N THR A 17 -23.10 17.41 15.52
CA THR A 17 -24.27 16.95 16.26
C THR A 17 -24.52 15.49 15.96
N ILE A 18 -24.64 14.66 17.00
CA ILE A 18 -24.90 13.22 16.91
C ILE A 18 -26.40 12.98 17.10
N ALA A 19 -27.04 12.37 16.10
CA ALA A 19 -28.45 11.97 16.21
C ALA A 19 -28.60 10.73 17.11
N PRO A 20 -29.79 10.50 17.70
CA PRO A 20 -30.06 9.27 18.44
C PRO A 20 -29.84 8.03 17.60
N ILE A 21 -29.30 6.99 18.22
CA ILE A 21 -29.11 5.69 17.58
C ILE A 21 -30.49 5.09 17.26
N ALA A 22 -30.69 4.67 16.01
CA ALA A 22 -31.93 4.07 15.54
C ALA A 22 -31.70 2.68 14.93
N PRO A 23 -32.68 1.78 14.96
CA PRO A 23 -32.63 0.51 14.22
C PRO A 23 -32.58 0.75 12.72
N ALA A 24 -31.86 -0.12 12.00
CA ALA A 24 -31.71 -0.03 10.55
C ALA A 24 -31.69 -1.41 9.90
N ALA A 25 -32.01 -1.45 8.61
CA ALA A 25 -31.89 -2.64 7.80
C ALA A 25 -30.53 -2.69 7.11
N LEU A 26 -29.79 -3.77 7.34
CA LEU A 26 -28.53 -4.06 6.62
C LEU A 26 -28.35 -5.59 6.64
N ALA A 27 -28.07 -6.18 5.50
CA ALA A 27 -27.92 -7.63 5.38
C ALA A 27 -26.77 -8.18 6.24
N GLY A 28 -25.67 -7.44 6.35
CA GLY A 28 -24.51 -7.76 7.20
C GLY A 28 -23.39 -6.74 7.00
N GLY A 29 -22.44 -6.72 7.92
CA GLY A 29 -21.27 -5.81 7.85
C GLY A 29 -21.60 -4.38 8.30
N THR A 30 -20.81 -3.43 7.78
CA THR A 30 -20.88 -2.00 8.10
C THR A 30 -20.97 -1.19 6.82
N SER A 31 -21.86 -0.22 6.79
CA SER A 31 -21.92 0.80 5.71
C SER A 31 -21.58 2.16 6.31
N ILE A 32 -20.71 2.90 5.65
CA ILE A 32 -20.32 4.24 6.04
C ILE A 32 -20.53 5.15 4.84
N THR A 33 -21.30 6.22 5.02
CA THR A 33 -21.53 7.26 4.01
C THR A 33 -20.96 8.57 4.53
N ILE A 34 -20.18 9.26 3.74
CA ILE A 34 -19.63 10.58 4.06
C ILE A 34 -20.08 11.52 2.94
N GLU A 35 -20.80 12.56 3.30
CA GLU A 35 -21.32 13.57 2.41
C GLU A 35 -20.75 14.93 2.79
N GLU A 36 -20.69 15.88 1.83
CA GLU A 36 -20.22 17.24 2.05
C GLU A 36 -18.88 17.32 2.82
N LEU A 37 -17.87 16.58 2.35
CA LEU A 37 -16.55 16.51 3.00
C LEU A 37 -16.03 17.92 3.31
N TYR A 38 -15.65 18.14 4.58
CA TYR A 38 -15.22 19.44 5.12
C TYR A 38 -16.32 20.53 5.19
N PHE A 39 -17.59 20.16 5.21
CA PHE A 39 -18.70 21.10 5.40
C PHE A 39 -18.49 22.01 6.60
N ASN A 40 -18.14 21.45 7.76
CA ASN A 40 -17.91 22.17 9.00
C ASN A 40 -16.46 22.63 9.23
N THR A 41 -15.58 22.46 8.25
CA THR A 41 -14.17 22.85 8.31
C THR A 41 -13.73 23.57 7.03
N PRO A 42 -14.27 24.76 6.72
CA PRO A 42 -14.05 25.45 5.45
C PRO A 42 -12.57 25.78 5.19
N ALA A 43 -11.76 25.95 6.24
CA ALA A 43 -10.33 26.10 6.09
C ALA A 43 -9.66 24.86 5.47
N ARG A 44 -10.10 23.64 5.81
CA ARG A 44 -9.60 22.41 5.20
C ARG A 44 -10.11 22.23 3.78
N ARG A 45 -11.36 22.62 3.50
CA ARG A 45 -11.95 22.56 2.15
C ARG A 45 -11.11 23.34 1.12
N LYS A 46 -10.47 24.43 1.50
CA LYS A 46 -9.58 25.23 0.62
C LYS A 46 -8.32 24.47 0.17
N PHE A 47 -7.94 23.41 0.85
CA PHE A 47 -6.77 22.58 0.47
C PHE A 47 -7.11 21.46 -0.50
N LEU A 48 -8.38 21.20 -0.77
CA LEU A 48 -8.78 20.25 -1.81
C LEU A 48 -8.23 20.73 -3.17
N ARG A 49 -7.70 19.77 -3.90
CA ARG A 49 -7.21 19.96 -5.26
C ARG A 49 -8.36 19.79 -6.28
N THR A 50 -8.03 19.69 -7.55
CA THR A 50 -9.00 19.34 -8.57
C THR A 50 -9.55 17.93 -8.36
N ASP A 51 -10.77 17.66 -8.80
CA ASP A 51 -11.40 16.33 -8.68
C ASP A 51 -10.52 15.21 -9.26
N ALA A 52 -9.84 15.48 -10.38
CA ALA A 52 -8.92 14.53 -10.99
C ALA A 52 -7.71 14.22 -10.07
N THR A 53 -7.17 15.22 -9.37
CA THR A 53 -6.05 15.04 -8.43
C THR A 53 -6.50 14.28 -7.20
N GLU A 54 -7.65 14.63 -6.62
CA GLU A 54 -8.20 13.95 -5.44
C GLU A 54 -8.57 12.50 -5.79
N TRP A 55 -9.12 12.27 -6.98
CA TRP A 55 -9.39 10.93 -7.46
C TRP A 55 -8.10 10.09 -7.57
N ALA A 56 -7.03 10.63 -8.15
CA ALA A 56 -5.75 9.95 -8.24
C ALA A 56 -5.21 9.55 -6.85
N HIS A 57 -5.36 10.41 -5.83
CA HIS A 57 -4.99 10.08 -4.46
C HIS A 57 -5.87 8.98 -3.85
N CYS A 58 -7.17 8.98 -4.16
CA CYS A 58 -8.08 7.92 -3.71
C CYS A 58 -7.70 6.57 -4.32
N ASP A 59 -7.46 6.54 -5.63
CA ASP A 59 -7.07 5.32 -6.37
C ASP A 59 -5.71 4.79 -5.89
N GLU A 60 -4.74 5.66 -5.68
CA GLU A 60 -3.44 5.29 -5.11
C GLU A 60 -3.59 4.71 -3.69
N THR A 61 -4.44 5.31 -2.86
CA THR A 61 -4.71 4.83 -1.50
C THR A 61 -5.40 3.48 -1.52
N PHE A 62 -6.39 3.32 -2.40
CA PHE A 62 -7.06 2.05 -2.62
C PHE A 62 -6.06 0.96 -3.04
N THR A 63 -5.20 1.25 -4.02
CA THR A 63 -4.16 0.34 -4.51
C THR A 63 -3.24 -0.11 -3.38
N ARG A 64 -2.78 0.79 -2.53
CA ARG A 64 -1.94 0.47 -1.35
C ARG A 64 -2.65 -0.46 -0.37
N ILE A 65 -3.91 -0.18 -0.04
CA ILE A 65 -4.71 -1.01 0.87
C ILE A 65 -4.95 -2.40 0.25
N ALA A 66 -5.33 -2.45 -1.02
CA ALA A 66 -5.62 -3.70 -1.70
C ALA A 66 -4.38 -4.60 -1.87
N LEU A 67 -3.19 -4.02 -2.12
CA LEU A 67 -1.91 -4.74 -2.16
C LEU A 67 -1.50 -5.27 -0.78
N ALA A 68 -1.81 -4.54 0.29
CA ALA A 68 -1.52 -4.98 1.66
C ALA A 68 -2.37 -6.18 2.10
N HIS A 69 -3.60 -6.32 1.53
CA HIS A 69 -4.60 -7.30 1.96
C HIS A 69 -5.13 -8.16 0.79
N PRO A 70 -4.29 -8.98 0.16
CA PRO A 70 -4.70 -9.77 -1.01
C PRO A 70 -5.82 -10.77 -0.71
N GLN A 71 -5.96 -11.22 0.53
CA GLN A 71 -7.00 -12.14 0.99
C GLN A 71 -8.39 -11.49 1.15
N VAL A 72 -8.49 -10.16 1.00
CA VAL A 72 -9.76 -9.42 1.06
C VAL A 72 -10.22 -9.08 -0.35
N GLY A 73 -11.52 -9.25 -0.62
CA GLY A 73 -12.14 -8.75 -1.85
C GLY A 73 -12.38 -7.25 -1.78
N PHE A 74 -12.10 -6.54 -2.87
CA PHE A 74 -12.29 -5.10 -2.97
C PHE A 74 -13.08 -4.74 -4.24
N THR A 75 -13.93 -3.75 -4.12
CA THR A 75 -14.61 -3.12 -5.26
C THR A 75 -14.46 -1.62 -5.13
N LEU A 76 -13.99 -0.96 -6.18
CA LEU A 76 -13.91 0.49 -6.27
C LEU A 76 -14.76 0.98 -7.44
N THR A 77 -15.66 1.91 -7.15
CA THR A 77 -16.46 2.62 -8.16
C THR A 77 -16.19 4.11 -8.08
N HIS A 78 -16.18 4.78 -9.21
CA HIS A 78 -16.05 6.22 -9.32
C HIS A 78 -17.12 6.77 -10.25
N ASN A 79 -17.94 7.69 -9.78
CA ASN A 79 -19.07 8.28 -10.54
C ASN A 79 -19.96 7.20 -11.20
N GLY A 80 -20.30 6.17 -10.43
CA GLY A 80 -21.14 5.05 -10.89
C GLY A 80 -20.43 4.04 -11.82
N ARG A 81 -19.17 4.25 -12.18
CA ARG A 81 -18.38 3.32 -13.01
C ARG A 81 -17.54 2.42 -12.15
N LEU A 82 -17.54 1.13 -12.46
CA LEU A 82 -16.65 0.15 -11.84
C LEU A 82 -15.21 0.40 -12.33
N ILE A 83 -14.30 0.65 -11.40
CA ILE A 83 -12.87 0.85 -11.68
C ILE A 83 -12.10 -0.43 -11.38
N HIS A 84 -12.24 -0.96 -10.16
CA HIS A 84 -11.59 -2.20 -9.75
C HIS A 84 -12.59 -3.19 -9.16
N ARG A 85 -12.42 -4.45 -9.49
CA ARG A 85 -13.08 -5.58 -8.85
C ARG A 85 -12.05 -6.67 -8.59
N LEU A 86 -11.59 -6.73 -7.35
CA LEU A 86 -10.51 -7.60 -6.92
C LEU A 86 -11.09 -8.70 -6.03
N LEU A 87 -10.94 -9.94 -6.46
CA LEU A 87 -11.34 -11.09 -5.65
C LEU A 87 -10.27 -11.40 -4.59
N PRO A 88 -10.63 -12.03 -3.47
CA PRO A 88 -9.65 -12.62 -2.57
C PRO A 88 -8.74 -13.59 -3.32
N GLY A 89 -7.43 -13.54 -3.05
CA GLY A 89 -6.49 -14.40 -3.76
C GLY A 89 -5.05 -14.30 -3.24
N SER A 90 -4.12 -14.79 -4.04
CA SER A 90 -2.70 -14.71 -3.73
C SER A 90 -2.16 -13.29 -3.90
N ARG A 91 -1.00 -13.00 -3.28
CA ARG A 91 -0.29 -11.73 -3.48
C ARG A 91 0.12 -11.55 -4.95
N ALA A 92 0.59 -12.61 -5.60
CA ALA A 92 0.98 -12.56 -7.00
C ALA A 92 -0.18 -12.10 -7.91
N ALA A 93 -1.35 -12.74 -7.78
CA ALA A 93 -2.56 -12.36 -8.53
C ALA A 93 -2.99 -10.92 -8.23
N ARG A 94 -2.86 -10.46 -6.97
CA ARG A 94 -3.19 -9.09 -6.59
C ARG A 94 -2.23 -8.07 -7.18
N VAL A 95 -0.92 -8.36 -7.19
CA VAL A 95 0.10 -7.51 -7.82
C VAL A 95 -0.15 -7.41 -9.32
N GLU A 96 -0.41 -8.53 -9.99
CA GLU A 96 -0.71 -8.55 -11.42
C GLU A 96 -1.97 -7.74 -11.76
N ALA A 97 -3.04 -7.89 -10.98
CA ALA A 97 -4.29 -7.16 -11.19
C ALA A 97 -4.16 -5.64 -11.01
N LEU A 98 -3.27 -5.16 -10.14
CA LEU A 98 -3.12 -3.74 -9.82
C LEU A 98 -1.93 -3.06 -10.49
N LEU A 99 -0.81 -3.75 -10.64
CA LEU A 99 0.43 -3.21 -11.22
C LEU A 99 0.66 -3.68 -12.67
N GLY A 100 -0.14 -4.65 -13.12
CA GLY A 100 -0.12 -5.17 -14.48
C GLY A 100 0.83 -6.35 -14.69
N GLU A 101 0.50 -7.19 -15.67
CA GLU A 101 1.31 -8.35 -16.05
C GLU A 101 2.73 -7.95 -16.49
N ALA A 102 2.88 -6.82 -17.18
CA ALA A 102 4.18 -6.31 -17.63
C ALA A 102 5.12 -6.02 -16.45
N PHE A 103 4.59 -5.48 -15.33
CA PHE A 103 5.36 -5.26 -14.12
C PHE A 103 5.85 -6.59 -13.52
N VAL A 104 4.96 -7.58 -13.40
CA VAL A 104 5.31 -8.89 -12.84
C VAL A 104 6.36 -9.59 -13.70
N ARG A 105 6.14 -9.68 -15.02
CA ARG A 105 7.09 -10.30 -15.96
C ARG A 105 8.43 -9.57 -16.05
N GLY A 106 8.41 -8.25 -15.95
CA GLY A 106 9.62 -7.41 -15.97
C GLY A 106 10.39 -7.38 -14.65
N SER A 107 9.87 -8.00 -13.59
CA SER A 107 10.49 -7.98 -12.27
C SER A 107 11.24 -9.27 -11.94
N ALA A 108 12.26 -9.14 -11.10
CA ALA A 108 12.84 -10.22 -10.34
C ALA A 108 12.01 -10.47 -9.07
N THR A 109 11.84 -11.72 -8.69
CA THR A 109 11.21 -12.08 -7.42
C THR A 109 12.21 -11.94 -6.28
N VAL A 110 11.88 -11.14 -5.28
CA VAL A 110 12.65 -10.99 -4.06
C VAL A 110 12.08 -11.92 -3.01
N ASP A 111 12.91 -12.75 -2.41
CA ASP A 111 12.56 -13.62 -1.28
C ASP A 111 13.81 -13.87 -0.44
N ALA A 112 13.80 -13.40 0.81
CA ALA A 112 14.92 -13.56 1.72
C ALA A 112 14.46 -13.50 3.18
N GLU A 113 15.16 -14.22 4.02
CA GLU A 113 14.95 -14.21 5.46
C GLU A 113 16.30 -14.24 6.20
N ALA A 114 16.44 -13.42 7.25
CA ALA A 114 17.56 -13.41 8.16
C ALA A 114 17.20 -12.76 9.50
N ALA A 115 17.70 -13.30 10.61
CA ALA A 115 17.57 -12.72 11.95
C ALA A 115 16.13 -12.35 12.37
N GLY A 116 15.13 -13.15 11.95
CA GLY A 116 13.72 -12.92 12.24
C GLY A 116 13.09 -11.77 11.45
N VAL A 117 13.71 -11.41 10.33
CA VAL A 117 13.17 -10.47 9.34
C VAL A 117 13.03 -11.19 8.02
N SER A 118 11.88 -11.10 7.40
CA SER A 118 11.67 -11.59 6.03
C SER A 118 11.29 -10.45 5.09
N ILE A 119 11.76 -10.54 3.84
CA ILE A 119 11.36 -9.64 2.75
C ILE A 119 10.95 -10.48 1.55
N SER A 120 9.83 -10.12 0.93
CA SER A 120 9.35 -10.77 -0.28
C SER A 120 8.74 -9.76 -1.23
N GLY A 121 8.64 -10.08 -2.51
CA GLY A 121 7.96 -9.23 -3.49
C GLY A 121 8.65 -9.18 -4.84
N TYR A 122 8.59 -8.01 -5.47
CA TYR A 122 8.98 -7.79 -6.85
C TYR A 122 9.86 -6.54 -6.97
N ALA A 123 10.94 -6.66 -7.71
CA ALA A 123 11.85 -5.57 -8.03
C ALA A 123 12.13 -5.57 -9.53
N ILE A 124 11.83 -4.46 -10.23
CA ILE A 124 11.95 -4.38 -11.69
C ILE A 124 13.39 -4.69 -12.13
N ARG A 125 13.56 -5.53 -13.15
CA ARG A 125 14.89 -5.77 -13.73
C ARG A 125 15.39 -4.50 -14.42
N PRO A 126 16.69 -4.21 -14.39
CA PRO A 126 17.26 -2.99 -14.98
C PRO A 126 16.87 -2.77 -16.45
N ALA A 127 16.75 -3.84 -17.22
CA ALA A 127 16.34 -3.79 -18.64
C ALA A 127 14.91 -3.25 -18.83
N HIS A 128 14.02 -3.40 -17.84
CA HIS A 128 12.63 -2.96 -17.88
C HIS A 128 12.35 -1.68 -17.07
N ALA A 129 13.37 -1.11 -16.43
CA ALA A 129 13.23 0.14 -15.69
C ALA A 129 12.98 1.32 -16.64
N THR A 130 12.17 2.29 -16.22
CA THR A 130 11.80 3.48 -16.98
C THR A 130 12.39 4.74 -16.38
N GLN A 131 12.41 5.84 -17.15
CA GLN A 131 12.87 7.15 -16.68
C GLN A 131 11.87 7.83 -15.73
N SER A 132 10.58 7.54 -15.90
CA SER A 132 9.55 8.06 -14.99
C SER A 132 9.65 7.41 -13.62
N ALA A 133 9.28 8.16 -12.58
CA ALA A 133 9.13 7.60 -11.25
C ALA A 133 8.12 6.45 -11.28
N GLY A 134 8.65 5.23 -11.23
CA GLY A 134 7.84 4.03 -11.27
C GLY A 134 7.14 3.75 -9.93
N THR A 135 6.43 2.66 -9.89
CA THR A 135 5.79 2.17 -8.68
C THR A 135 6.82 1.87 -7.59
N GLN A 136 6.74 2.53 -6.44
CA GLN A 136 7.60 2.31 -5.29
C GLN A 136 6.74 2.01 -4.06
N MET A 137 6.44 0.73 -3.86
CA MET A 137 5.57 0.25 -2.80
C MET A 137 6.37 -0.55 -1.78
N LEU A 138 6.37 -0.06 -0.53
CA LEU A 138 6.96 -0.74 0.62
C LEU A 138 5.88 -1.01 1.66
N PHE A 139 5.85 -2.23 2.16
CA PHE A 139 4.93 -2.64 3.21
C PHE A 139 5.71 -3.23 4.37
N VAL A 140 5.37 -2.84 5.59
CA VAL A 140 5.92 -3.40 6.83
C VAL A 140 4.77 -3.95 7.65
N ASN A 141 4.79 -5.26 7.93
CA ASN A 141 3.74 -5.95 8.68
C ASN A 141 2.32 -5.66 8.13
N GLY A 142 2.17 -5.69 6.79
CA GLY A 142 0.90 -5.41 6.11
C GLY A 142 0.50 -3.93 6.04
N ARG A 143 1.36 -3.00 6.42
CA ARG A 143 1.12 -1.55 6.34
C ARG A 143 1.99 -0.92 5.28
N TYR A 144 1.42 -0.13 4.38
CA TYR A 144 2.17 0.73 3.47
C TYR A 144 2.99 1.76 4.24
N VAL A 145 4.27 1.90 3.89
CA VAL A 145 5.18 2.85 4.52
C VAL A 145 5.98 3.65 3.49
N ARG A 146 6.32 4.88 3.86
CA ARG A 146 7.26 5.75 3.15
C ARG A 146 8.51 5.93 4.02
N ASP A 147 9.32 4.89 4.09
CA ASP A 147 10.53 4.91 4.91
C ASP A 147 11.75 5.23 4.05
N ARG A 148 12.51 6.27 4.45
CA ARG A 148 13.66 6.77 3.68
C ARG A 148 14.82 5.78 3.70
N MET A 149 15.04 5.10 4.80
CA MET A 149 16.13 4.14 4.96
C MET A 149 15.89 2.91 4.08
N LEU A 150 14.67 2.36 4.08
CA LEU A 150 14.31 1.23 3.21
C LEU A 150 14.36 1.62 1.73
N ALA A 151 13.81 2.78 1.36
CA ALA A 151 13.88 3.28 -0.01
C ALA A 151 15.32 3.51 -0.46
N HIS A 152 16.19 3.98 0.44
CA HIS A 152 17.62 4.15 0.17
C HIS A 152 18.31 2.79 -0.02
N ALA A 153 18.03 1.80 0.83
CA ALA A 153 18.57 0.45 0.69
C ALA A 153 18.23 -0.19 -0.67
N VAL A 154 16.97 -0.07 -1.11
CA VAL A 154 16.56 -0.52 -2.44
C VAL A 154 17.30 0.25 -3.54
N ARG A 155 17.39 1.57 -3.44
CA ARG A 155 18.10 2.38 -4.44
C ARG A 155 19.59 2.03 -4.53
N GLU A 156 20.23 1.74 -3.40
CA GLU A 156 21.62 1.28 -3.39
C GLU A 156 21.79 -0.07 -4.07
N ALA A 157 20.83 -0.99 -3.93
CA ALA A 157 20.87 -2.27 -4.64
C ALA A 157 20.88 -2.12 -6.18
N TYR A 158 20.38 -1.02 -6.68
CA TYR A 158 20.35 -0.72 -8.12
C TYR A 158 21.55 0.13 -8.61
N ARG A 159 22.40 0.61 -7.70
CA ARG A 159 23.46 1.61 -8.01
C ARG A 159 24.32 1.24 -9.21
N ASP A 160 24.76 -0.01 -9.27
CA ASP A 160 25.74 -0.48 -10.27
C ASP A 160 25.09 -1.06 -11.53
N VAL A 161 23.77 -1.23 -11.53
CA VAL A 161 23.04 -1.91 -12.61
C VAL A 161 21.99 -1.03 -13.29
N LEU A 162 21.66 0.13 -12.72
CA LEU A 162 20.66 1.03 -13.26
C LEU A 162 21.30 2.33 -13.78
N HIS A 163 20.95 2.76 -15.00
CA HIS A 163 21.37 4.05 -15.51
C HIS A 163 20.82 5.19 -14.64
N HIS A 164 21.58 6.27 -14.51
CA HIS A 164 21.29 7.41 -13.63
C HIS A 164 19.96 8.12 -13.91
N ASP A 165 19.45 8.00 -15.14
CA ASP A 165 18.19 8.61 -15.58
C ASP A 165 16.97 7.71 -15.32
N ARG A 166 17.14 6.48 -14.81
CA ARG A 166 16.08 5.52 -14.54
C ARG A 166 15.78 5.39 -13.06
N GLN A 167 14.53 5.11 -12.75
CA GLN A 167 14.06 4.91 -11.38
C GLN A 167 13.68 3.45 -11.14
N PRO A 168 14.07 2.86 -10.00
CA PRO A 168 13.65 1.52 -9.65
C PRO A 168 12.15 1.48 -9.36
N SER A 169 11.45 0.50 -9.93
CA SER A 169 10.08 0.17 -9.54
C SER A 169 10.08 -1.11 -8.73
N TYR A 170 9.32 -1.13 -7.65
CA TYR A 170 9.26 -2.29 -6.76
C TYR A 170 7.95 -2.32 -5.96
N ALA A 171 7.58 -3.53 -5.55
CA ALA A 171 6.54 -3.79 -4.56
C ALA A 171 7.08 -4.84 -3.57
N LEU A 172 7.45 -4.41 -2.37
CA LEU A 172 8.17 -5.21 -1.38
C LEU A 172 7.41 -5.26 -0.05
N TRP A 173 7.32 -6.44 0.54
CA TRP A 173 6.71 -6.71 1.83
C TRP A 173 7.76 -7.19 2.82
N LEU A 174 7.92 -6.42 3.88
CA LEU A 174 8.81 -6.73 5.00
C LEU A 174 7.97 -7.22 6.17
N THR A 175 8.35 -8.35 6.73
CA THR A 175 7.80 -8.86 7.99
C THR A 175 8.89 -8.87 9.05
N ILE A 176 8.59 -8.29 10.20
CA ILE A 176 9.51 -8.13 11.31
C ILE A 176 8.71 -8.18 12.62
N ASP A 177 9.32 -8.62 13.72
CA ASP A 177 8.68 -8.59 15.04
C ASP A 177 8.14 -7.18 15.33
N PRO A 178 6.81 -7.02 15.59
CA PRO A 178 6.22 -5.72 15.89
C PRO A 178 6.90 -4.94 17.01
N ARG A 179 7.55 -5.62 17.96
CA ARG A 179 8.30 -4.98 19.05
C ARG A 179 9.58 -4.26 18.58
N ARG A 180 10.07 -4.58 17.38
CA ARG A 180 11.26 -3.96 16.75
C ARG A 180 10.91 -2.75 15.87
N VAL A 181 9.60 -2.44 15.70
CA VAL A 181 9.11 -1.35 14.87
C VAL A 181 8.17 -0.46 15.67
N ASP A 182 8.47 0.83 15.72
CA ASP A 182 7.53 1.84 16.20
C ASP A 182 6.79 2.45 15.00
N VAL A 183 5.46 2.28 14.98
CA VAL A 183 4.58 2.80 13.92
C VAL A 183 3.90 4.12 14.32
N ASN A 184 4.09 4.58 15.54
CA ASN A 184 3.47 5.81 16.06
C ASN A 184 4.39 7.02 15.92
N VAL A 185 5.01 7.18 14.77
CA VAL A 185 5.99 8.25 14.50
C VAL A 185 5.35 9.44 13.77
N HIS A 186 4.32 9.19 12.95
CA HIS A 186 3.67 10.21 12.13
C HIS A 186 2.14 10.08 12.21
N PRO A 187 1.35 11.20 12.19
CA PRO A 187 -0.11 11.13 12.26
C PRO A 187 -0.76 10.24 11.20
N GLN A 188 -0.24 10.22 9.98
CA GLN A 188 -0.71 9.36 8.90
C GLN A 188 -0.17 7.92 9.00
N LYS A 189 0.74 7.65 9.96
CA LYS A 189 1.38 6.34 10.19
C LYS A 189 2.02 5.73 8.94
N THR A 190 2.47 6.58 8.03
CA THR A 190 3.22 6.18 6.82
C THR A 190 4.72 6.09 7.08
N GLU A 191 5.20 6.66 8.18
CA GLU A 191 6.59 6.56 8.62
C GLU A 191 6.69 5.58 9.79
N VAL A 192 7.75 4.81 9.82
CA VAL A 192 8.05 3.84 10.88
C VAL A 192 9.46 4.10 11.40
N ARG A 193 9.72 3.72 12.65
CA ARG A 193 11.07 3.76 13.21
C ARG A 193 11.48 2.35 13.60
N PHE A 194 12.57 1.88 13.03
CA PHE A 194 13.16 0.60 13.38
C PHE A 194 14.14 0.75 14.55
N ARG A 195 14.03 -0.11 15.56
CA ARG A 195 14.96 -0.08 16.70
C ARG A 195 16.37 -0.49 16.31
N GLU A 196 16.51 -1.38 15.33
CA GLU A 196 17.77 -1.91 14.82
C GLU A 196 17.94 -1.64 13.31
N GLY A 197 17.72 -0.40 12.89
CA GLY A 197 17.77 0.00 11.47
C GLY A 197 19.13 -0.27 10.81
N GLY A 198 20.23 -0.30 11.58
CA GLY A 198 21.56 -0.55 11.05
C GLY A 198 21.75 -1.94 10.43
N ALA A 199 21.06 -2.96 10.92
CA ALA A 199 21.10 -4.32 10.35
C ALA A 199 20.07 -4.48 9.20
N LEU A 200 18.99 -3.73 9.23
CA LEU A 200 17.89 -3.84 8.27
C LEU A 200 18.27 -3.30 6.90
N HIS A 201 18.97 -2.17 6.85
CA HIS A 201 19.42 -1.57 5.59
C HIS A 201 20.26 -2.53 4.73
N PRO A 202 21.39 -3.12 5.24
CA PRO A 202 22.19 -4.05 4.45
C PRO A 202 21.43 -5.34 4.10
N PHE A 203 20.51 -5.79 4.95
CA PHE A 203 19.65 -6.94 4.67
C PHE A 203 18.76 -6.70 3.45
N VAL A 204 18.01 -5.59 3.42
CA VAL A 204 17.12 -5.23 2.31
C VAL A 204 17.92 -5.02 1.02
N ARG A 205 19.02 -4.29 1.08
CA ARG A 205 19.93 -4.08 -0.04
C ARG A 205 20.40 -5.42 -0.63
N SER A 206 20.98 -6.29 0.19
CA SER A 206 21.51 -7.59 -0.25
C SER A 206 20.41 -8.52 -0.81
N ALA A 207 19.20 -8.49 -0.25
CA ALA A 207 18.07 -9.27 -0.75
C ALA A 207 17.68 -8.87 -2.18
N VAL A 208 17.61 -7.56 -2.44
CA VAL A 208 17.30 -7.02 -3.78
C VAL A 208 18.45 -7.27 -4.75
N GLU A 209 19.70 -7.03 -4.37
CA GLU A 209 20.89 -7.30 -5.20
C GLU A 209 20.94 -8.76 -5.66
N ARG A 210 20.72 -9.70 -4.74
CA ARG A 210 20.70 -11.14 -5.07
C ARG A 210 19.59 -11.50 -6.05
N ALA A 211 18.39 -10.95 -5.86
CA ALA A 211 17.26 -11.19 -6.76
C ALA A 211 17.53 -10.68 -8.17
N LEU A 212 18.12 -9.48 -8.29
CA LEU A 212 18.48 -8.90 -9.57
C LEU A 212 19.60 -9.70 -10.27
N ALA A 213 20.61 -10.14 -9.53
CA ALA A 213 21.71 -10.95 -10.05
C ALA A 213 21.24 -12.33 -10.55
N ALA A 214 20.38 -13.01 -9.78
CA ALA A 214 19.81 -14.30 -10.17
C ALA A 214 19.00 -14.20 -11.48
N SER A 215 18.22 -13.12 -11.63
CA SER A 215 17.38 -12.88 -12.80
C SER A 215 18.14 -12.43 -14.06
N ALA A 216 19.41 -12.06 -13.95
CA ALA A 216 20.26 -11.73 -15.08
C ALA A 216 20.89 -12.95 -15.74
N SER A 217 20.82 -14.12 -15.08
CA SER A 217 21.37 -15.38 -15.53
C SER A 217 20.34 -16.30 -16.24
N GLU A 218 19.08 -15.88 -16.24
CA GLU A 218 17.98 -16.53 -16.98
C GLU A 218 17.74 -15.87 -18.34
#